data_d29a599b50aedbe50e213a81f74e2ae6
#
_entry.id   d29a599b50aedbe50e213a81f74e2ae6
#
_cell.length_a   1.000
_cell.length_b   1.000
_cell.length_c   1.000
_cell.angle_alpha   90.00
_cell.angle_beta   90.00
_cell.angle_gamma   90.00
#
_symmetry.space_group_name_H-M   'P 1'
#
loop_
_entity.id
_entity.type
_entity.pdbx_description
1 polymer ?
#
loop_
_entity_poly.entity_id
_entity_poly.type
_entity_poly.pdbx_seq_one_letter_code
_entity_poly.pdbx_strand_id
1 'polypeptide(L)'
;MQIEDQAISLIASIEPRLQRTPEGNPGFDLFETNSGGQQVRWVEVKSMTGSLESRPVGISRTQFDCARAKGDAYWLYVVEHATDPEKARVLRIQNPVAHARTFTFDKANRMTAATVP
;
A
#
# COMPACT_ATOMS: atom_id res chain seq x y z
N MET A 1 19.27 -3.58 -1.90
CA MET A 1 17.96 -2.92 -1.76
C MET A 1 16.90 -3.97 -1.52
N GLN A 2 16.08 -3.79 -0.52
CA GLN A 2 15.01 -4.72 -0.21
C GLN A 2 13.89 -4.63 -1.25
N ILE A 3 13.13 -5.73 -1.42
CA ILE A 3 12.06 -5.81 -2.40
C ILE A 3 11.00 -4.71 -2.21
N GLU A 4 10.71 -4.34 -0.96
CA GLU A 4 9.76 -3.28 -0.64
C GLU A 4 10.25 -1.92 -1.15
N ASP A 5 11.53 -1.62 -0.96
CA ASP A 5 12.12 -0.37 -1.47
C ASP A 5 12.11 -0.32 -2.98
N GLN A 6 12.35 -1.46 -3.63
CA GLN A 6 12.29 -1.55 -5.10
C GLN A 6 10.88 -1.28 -5.61
N ALA A 7 9.87 -1.82 -4.92
CA ALA A 7 8.48 -1.62 -5.27
C ALA A 7 8.08 -0.14 -5.13
N ILE A 8 8.47 0.49 -4.04
CA ILE A 8 8.21 1.92 -3.80
C ILE A 8 8.86 2.77 -4.89
N SER A 9 10.12 2.47 -5.22
CA SER A 9 10.86 3.20 -6.25
C SER A 9 10.21 3.04 -7.63
N LEU A 10 9.75 1.83 -7.94
CA LEU A 10 9.05 1.58 -9.20
C LEU A 10 7.79 2.45 -9.31
N ILE A 11 6.97 2.47 -8.28
CA ILE A 11 5.74 3.25 -8.27
C ILE A 11 6.04 4.73 -8.39
N ALA A 12 7.02 5.23 -7.65
CA ALA A 12 7.41 6.64 -7.73
C ALA A 12 7.89 7.02 -9.14
N SER A 13 8.52 6.10 -9.86
CA SER A 13 8.99 6.35 -11.22
C SER A 13 7.84 6.42 -12.23
N ILE A 14 6.78 5.64 -12.05
CA ILE A 14 5.63 5.63 -12.97
C ILE A 14 4.55 6.65 -12.59
N GLU A 15 4.58 7.14 -11.36
CA GLU A 15 3.68 8.20 -10.89
C GLU A 15 4.49 9.31 -10.22
N PRO A 16 5.06 10.24 -11.01
CA PRO A 16 5.97 11.27 -10.48
C PRO A 16 5.35 12.24 -9.48
N ARG A 17 4.03 12.31 -9.40
CA ARG A 17 3.34 13.14 -8.41
C ARG A 17 3.45 12.57 -7.00
N LEU A 18 3.73 11.27 -6.86
CA LEU A 18 3.88 10.64 -5.57
C LEU A 18 5.27 10.91 -5.01
N GLN A 19 5.31 11.36 -3.78
CA GLN A 19 6.54 11.64 -3.05
C GLN A 19 6.72 10.58 -1.97
N ARG A 20 7.98 10.19 -1.74
CA ARG A 20 8.28 9.20 -0.72
C ARG A 20 8.11 9.81 0.66
N THR A 21 7.39 9.10 1.53
CA THR A 21 7.22 9.48 2.92
C THR A 21 8.54 9.30 3.66
N PRO A 22 8.92 10.25 4.54
CA PRO A 22 10.10 10.06 5.38
C PRO A 22 10.00 8.79 6.22
N GLU A 23 11.15 8.18 6.49
CA GLU A 23 11.21 6.99 7.34
C GLU A 23 10.56 7.25 8.69
N GLY A 24 9.96 6.19 9.26
CA GLY A 24 9.32 6.28 10.55
C GLY A 24 7.83 6.56 10.50
N ASN A 25 7.25 6.74 9.31
CA ASN A 25 5.80 6.87 9.18
C ASN A 25 5.18 5.49 8.94
N PRO A 26 4.45 4.91 9.91
CA PRO A 26 3.91 3.57 9.78
C PRO A 26 2.61 3.48 8.99
N GLY A 27 2.00 4.61 8.63
CA GLY A 27 0.66 4.64 8.04
C GLY A 27 0.61 4.57 6.52
N PHE A 28 1.67 5.04 5.85
CA PHE A 28 1.72 5.07 4.38
C PHE A 28 3.16 5.26 3.88
N ASP A 29 3.41 4.90 2.63
CA ASP A 29 4.74 4.95 2.02
C ASP A 29 4.95 6.13 1.08
N LEU A 30 3.90 6.56 0.41
CA LEU A 30 3.94 7.64 -0.57
C LEU A 30 2.75 8.57 -0.35
N PHE A 31 2.90 9.81 -0.79
CA PHE A 31 1.80 10.77 -0.74
C PHE A 31 1.88 11.73 -1.94
N GLU A 32 0.75 12.33 -2.26
CA GLU A 32 0.66 13.36 -3.28
C GLU A 32 0.16 14.65 -2.63
N THR A 33 0.76 15.79 -3.03
CA THR A 33 0.31 17.11 -2.60
C THR A 33 -0.33 17.84 -3.76
N ASN A 34 -1.28 18.73 -3.46
CA ASN A 34 -1.85 19.62 -4.45
C ASN A 34 -0.98 20.86 -4.62
N SER A 35 -1.39 21.80 -5.48
CA SER A 35 -0.66 23.04 -5.75
C SER A 35 -0.53 23.95 -4.53
N GLY A 36 -1.41 23.78 -3.52
CA GLY A 36 -1.34 24.52 -2.27
C GLY A 36 -0.49 23.86 -1.20
N GLY A 37 0.18 22.74 -1.50
CA GLY A 37 1.04 22.02 -0.56
C GLY A 37 0.29 21.10 0.40
N GLN A 38 -1.02 20.90 0.22
CA GLN A 38 -1.79 19.99 1.06
C GLN A 38 -1.69 18.56 0.55
N GLN A 39 -1.54 17.61 1.47
CA GLN A 39 -1.56 16.19 1.12
C GLN A 39 -3.00 15.79 0.76
N VAL A 40 -3.17 15.23 -0.45
CA VAL A 40 -4.51 14.90 -0.97
C VAL A 40 -4.66 13.42 -1.31
N ARG A 41 -3.57 12.63 -1.32
CA ARG A 41 -3.61 11.20 -1.58
C ARG A 41 -2.49 10.51 -0.82
N TRP A 42 -2.81 9.36 -0.24
CA TRP A 42 -1.88 8.56 0.55
C TRP A 42 -1.83 7.15 -0.04
N VAL A 43 -0.64 6.58 -0.17
CA VAL A 43 -0.43 5.28 -0.80
C VAL A 43 0.41 4.40 0.10
N GLU A 44 -0.11 3.23 0.41
CA GLU A 44 0.64 2.15 1.04
C GLU A 44 1.06 1.16 -0.04
N VAL A 45 2.31 0.74 -0.04
CA VAL A 45 2.86 -0.17 -1.04
C VAL A 45 3.13 -1.53 -0.41
N LYS A 46 2.60 -2.57 -1.03
CA LYS A 46 2.88 -3.95 -0.67
C LYS A 46 3.44 -4.66 -1.88
N SER A 47 4.44 -5.49 -1.68
CA SER A 47 5.02 -6.30 -2.74
C SER A 47 4.81 -7.77 -2.44
N MET A 48 4.66 -8.57 -3.49
CA MET A 48 4.54 -10.01 -3.35
C MET A 48 5.24 -10.70 -4.52
N THR A 49 5.71 -11.92 -4.28
CA THR A 49 6.39 -12.71 -5.31
C THR A 49 5.41 -13.37 -6.27
N GLY A 50 4.20 -13.62 -5.82
CA GLY A 50 3.12 -14.16 -6.63
C GLY A 50 2.07 -13.11 -6.96
N SER A 51 0.81 -13.53 -7.04
CA SER A 51 -0.32 -12.66 -7.35
C SER A 51 -1.31 -12.59 -6.19
N LEU A 52 -2.07 -11.51 -6.15
CA LEU A 52 -3.12 -11.32 -5.16
C LEU A 52 -4.24 -12.36 -5.31
N GLU A 53 -4.42 -12.88 -6.52
CA GLU A 53 -5.37 -13.96 -6.79
C GLU A 53 -5.03 -15.23 -6.03
N SER A 54 -3.74 -15.53 -5.84
CA SER A 54 -3.30 -16.76 -5.17
C SER A 54 -3.20 -16.62 -3.65
N ARG A 55 -3.04 -15.41 -3.12
CA ARG A 55 -3.06 -15.19 -1.67
C ARG A 55 -3.32 -13.73 -1.33
N PRO A 56 -3.94 -13.48 -0.16
CA PRO A 56 -4.26 -12.10 0.25
C PRO A 56 -3.02 -11.32 0.70
N VAL A 57 -3.16 -10.01 0.71
CA VAL A 57 -2.20 -9.07 1.28
C VAL A 57 -2.83 -8.49 2.56
N GLY A 58 -2.02 -8.41 3.62
CA GLY A 58 -2.46 -7.83 4.87
C GLY A 58 -1.94 -6.41 5.04
N ILE A 59 -2.66 -5.62 5.82
CA ILE A 59 -2.19 -4.31 6.29
C ILE A 59 -2.22 -4.29 7.81
N SER A 60 -1.30 -3.53 8.41
CA SER A 60 -1.23 -3.41 9.86
C SER A 60 -2.40 -2.59 10.40
N ARG A 61 -2.59 -2.65 11.73
CA ARG A 61 -3.62 -1.84 12.38
C ARG A 61 -3.42 -0.35 12.12
N THR A 62 -2.16 0.12 12.21
CA THR A 62 -1.85 1.53 11.95
C THR A 62 -2.21 1.93 10.51
N GLN A 63 -1.87 1.07 9.55
CA GLN A 63 -2.23 1.29 8.15
C GLN A 63 -3.75 1.26 7.96
N PHE A 64 -4.43 0.33 8.62
CA PHE A 64 -5.89 0.23 8.59
C PHE A 64 -6.55 1.50 9.14
N ASP A 65 -6.09 1.97 10.30
CA ASP A 65 -6.65 3.17 10.93
C ASP A 65 -6.44 4.39 10.03
N CYS A 66 -5.26 4.52 9.42
CA CYS A 66 -4.97 5.59 8.47
C CYS A 66 -5.89 5.50 7.26
N ALA A 67 -6.03 4.31 6.69
CA ALA A 67 -6.88 4.08 5.52
C ALA A 67 -8.35 4.41 5.81
N ARG A 68 -8.82 4.02 7.00
CA ARG A 68 -10.19 4.32 7.41
C ARG A 68 -10.43 5.82 7.54
N ALA A 69 -9.47 6.54 8.11
CA ALA A 69 -9.58 7.98 8.29
C ALA A 69 -9.55 8.74 6.96
N LYS A 70 -8.78 8.25 5.98
CA LYS A 70 -8.60 8.93 4.69
C LYS A 70 -9.62 8.50 3.63
N GLY A 71 -10.25 7.34 3.80
CA GLY A 71 -11.28 6.86 2.88
C GLY A 71 -10.80 6.74 1.43
N ASP A 72 -11.51 7.38 0.51
CA ASP A 72 -11.21 7.30 -0.93
C ASP A 72 -9.87 7.93 -1.31
N ALA A 73 -9.28 8.74 -0.44
CA ALA A 73 -7.96 9.33 -0.69
C ALA A 73 -6.81 8.41 -0.33
N TYR A 74 -7.08 7.29 0.32
CA TYR A 74 -6.07 6.29 0.67
C TYR A 74 -6.12 5.15 -0.34
N TRP A 75 -4.93 4.76 -0.83
CA TRP A 75 -4.77 3.70 -1.83
C TRP A 75 -3.83 2.64 -1.31
N LEU A 76 -4.12 1.40 -1.65
CA LEU A 76 -3.20 0.28 -1.49
C LEU A 76 -2.70 -0.12 -2.87
N TYR A 77 -1.40 0.00 -3.10
CA TYR A 77 -0.77 -0.43 -4.35
C TYR A 77 -0.05 -1.75 -4.07
N VAL A 78 -0.42 -2.78 -4.80
CA VAL A 78 0.19 -4.11 -4.67
C VAL A 78 1.02 -4.37 -5.91
N VAL A 79 2.32 -4.56 -5.72
CA VAL A 79 3.24 -4.94 -6.80
C VAL A 79 3.31 -6.45 -6.81
N GLU A 80 2.62 -7.07 -7.78
CA GLU A 80 2.64 -8.51 -7.98
C GLU A 80 3.86 -8.91 -8.79
N HIS A 81 4.34 -10.15 -8.58
CA HIS A 81 5.52 -10.68 -9.25
C HIS A 81 6.72 -9.72 -9.14
N ALA A 82 6.91 -9.17 -7.95
CA ALA A 82 7.83 -8.05 -7.73
C ALA A 82 9.29 -8.40 -7.99
N THR A 83 9.64 -9.70 -7.98
CA THR A 83 11.01 -10.16 -8.26
C THR A 83 11.25 -10.49 -9.73
N ASP A 84 10.22 -10.42 -10.57
CA ASP A 84 10.32 -10.73 -12.00
C ASP A 84 10.01 -9.47 -12.82
N PRO A 85 11.05 -8.79 -13.36
CA PRO A 85 10.83 -7.55 -14.10
C PRO A 85 9.92 -7.68 -15.32
N GLU A 86 9.81 -8.89 -15.88
CA GLU A 86 8.96 -9.12 -17.06
C GLU A 86 7.49 -9.31 -16.70
N LYS A 87 7.22 -9.73 -15.46
CA LYS A 87 5.86 -10.01 -15.00
C LYS A 87 5.34 -9.02 -13.97
N ALA A 88 6.21 -8.20 -13.40
CA ALA A 88 5.81 -7.26 -12.36
C ALA A 88 4.70 -6.34 -12.84
N ARG A 89 3.66 -6.22 -12.03
CA ARG A 89 2.54 -5.31 -12.32
C ARG A 89 2.02 -4.71 -11.04
N VAL A 90 1.40 -3.53 -11.15
CA VAL A 90 0.86 -2.79 -10.01
C VAL A 90 -0.66 -2.86 -10.06
N LEU A 91 -1.24 -3.37 -8.98
CA LEU A 91 -2.68 -3.28 -8.74
C LEU A 91 -2.93 -2.09 -7.82
N ARG A 92 -3.89 -1.26 -8.17
CA ARG A 92 -4.25 -0.06 -7.41
C ARG A 92 -5.63 -0.25 -6.81
N ILE A 93 -5.69 -0.29 -5.48
CA ILE A 93 -6.95 -0.50 -4.75
C ILE A 93 -7.26 0.79 -4.01
N GLN A 94 -8.30 1.48 -4.46
CA GLN A 94 -8.77 2.70 -3.80
C GLN A 94 -9.61 2.33 -2.58
N ASN A 95 -9.41 3.03 -1.48
CA ASN A 95 -10.17 2.82 -0.25
C ASN A 95 -10.14 1.33 0.16
N PRO A 96 -8.95 0.79 0.50
CA PRO A 96 -8.82 -0.66 0.74
C PRO A 96 -9.68 -1.17 1.90
N VAL A 97 -10.06 -0.30 2.84
CA VAL A 97 -10.92 -0.70 3.95
C VAL A 97 -12.29 -1.18 3.46
N ALA A 98 -12.80 -0.58 2.37
CA ALA A 98 -14.06 -1.00 1.77
C ALA A 98 -13.99 -2.41 1.14
N HIS A 99 -12.78 -2.91 0.90
CA HIS A 99 -12.54 -4.22 0.29
C HIS A 99 -11.97 -5.24 1.27
N ALA A 100 -11.82 -4.88 2.55
CA ALA A 100 -11.31 -5.79 3.56
C ALA A 100 -12.38 -6.84 3.90
N ARG A 101 -12.00 -8.12 3.85
CA ARG A 101 -12.92 -9.23 4.12
C ARG A 101 -12.71 -9.88 5.48
N THR A 102 -11.46 -9.92 5.95
CA THR A 102 -11.13 -10.59 7.19
C THR A 102 -10.17 -9.74 8.01
N PHE A 103 -10.23 -9.94 9.31
CA PHE A 103 -9.30 -9.33 10.24
C PHE A 103 -8.64 -10.45 11.05
N THR A 104 -7.33 -10.34 11.24
CA THR A 104 -6.57 -11.30 12.03
C THR A 104 -5.80 -10.57 13.11
N PHE A 105 -5.48 -11.29 14.17
CA PHE A 105 -4.64 -10.77 15.25
C PHE A 105 -3.38 -11.60 15.31
N ASP A 106 -2.23 -10.91 15.38
CA ASP A 106 -0.96 -11.60 15.58
C ASP A 106 -0.70 -11.85 17.07
N LYS A 107 0.46 -12.43 17.39
CA LYS A 107 0.83 -12.76 18.77
C LYS A 107 0.95 -11.54 19.68
N ALA A 108 1.12 -10.35 19.11
CA ALA A 108 1.18 -9.09 19.86
C ALA A 108 -0.19 -8.39 19.94
N ASN A 109 -1.27 -9.08 19.58
CA ASN A 109 -2.64 -8.56 19.56
C ASN A 109 -2.84 -7.39 18.59
N ARG A 110 -2.02 -7.32 17.55
CA ARG A 110 -2.19 -6.32 16.49
C ARG A 110 -3.22 -6.83 15.48
N MET A 111 -4.15 -5.97 15.15
CA MET A 111 -5.14 -6.27 14.12
C MET A 111 -4.51 -6.14 12.73
N THR A 112 -4.78 -7.11 11.88
CA THR A 112 -4.39 -7.08 10.49
C THR A 112 -5.62 -7.29 9.62
N ALA A 113 -5.83 -6.41 8.65
CA ALA A 113 -6.90 -6.55 7.68
C ALA A 113 -6.37 -7.22 6.42
N ALA A 114 -7.00 -8.33 6.02
CA ALA A 114 -6.72 -8.95 4.74
C ALA A 114 -7.62 -8.34 3.67
N THR A 115 -7.04 -7.90 2.57
CA THR A 115 -7.78 -7.28 1.48
C THR A 115 -7.78 -8.17 0.25
N VAL A 116 -8.85 -8.09 -0.54
CA VAL A 116 -8.93 -8.75 -1.85
C VAL A 116 -9.36 -7.73 -2.88
N PRO A 117 -8.85 -7.88 -4.12
CA PRO A 117 -9.19 -6.96 -5.19
C PRO A 117 -10.65 -7.07 -5.62
#